data_79b090bd194e5a80d390cdc8acb62189
#
_entry.id   79b090bd194e5a80d390cdc8acb62189
#
_cell.length_a   1.000
_cell.length_b   1.000
_cell.length_c   1.000
_cell.angle_alpha   90.00
_cell.angle_beta   90.00
_cell.angle_gamma   90.00
#
_symmetry.space_group_name_H-M   'P 1'
#
loop_
_entity.id
_entity.type
_entity.pdbx_description
1 polymer ?
#
loop_
_entity_poly.entity_id
_entity_poly.type
_entity_poly.pdbx_seq_one_letter_code
_entity_poly.pdbx_strand_id
1 'polypeptide(L)' 'FPFMRASKSMILNLDKIRHLSPAFGGRFEALLENEEKVIISRQYVPVLKERLGL' A
#
# COMPACT_ATOMS: atom_id res chain seq x y z
N PHE A 1 6.23 -12.29 -5.88
CA PHE A 1 5.54 -12.25 -4.57
C PHE A 1 4.66 -11.03 -4.48
N PRO A 2 3.35 -11.22 -4.38
CA PRO A 2 2.46 -10.05 -4.36
C PRO A 2 2.30 -9.40 -2.98
N PHE A 3 2.95 -9.94 -1.94
CA PHE A 3 2.73 -9.45 -0.59
C PHE A 3 3.83 -8.51 -0.14
N MET A 4 3.45 -7.48 0.61
CA MET A 4 4.41 -6.62 1.29
C MET A 4 3.78 -6.07 2.57
N ARG A 5 4.61 -5.57 3.47
CA ARG A 5 4.09 -4.94 4.68
C ARG A 5 3.55 -3.56 4.35
N ALA A 6 2.35 -3.29 4.82
CA ALA A 6 1.79 -1.94 4.79
C ALA A 6 2.15 -1.20 6.09
N SER A 7 2.32 -1.95 7.17
CA SER A 7 2.74 -1.42 8.47
C SER A 7 3.39 -2.54 9.24
N LYS A 8 3.80 -2.27 10.48
CA LYS A 8 4.42 -3.30 11.32
C LYS A 8 3.54 -4.53 11.48
N SER A 9 2.23 -4.35 11.49
CA SER A 9 1.30 -5.44 11.78
C SER A 9 0.37 -5.77 10.62
N MET A 10 0.56 -5.15 9.45
CA MET A 10 -0.37 -5.33 8.33
C MET A 10 0.39 -5.78 7.10
N ILE A 11 -0.08 -6.88 6.51
CA ILE A 11 0.44 -7.37 5.23
C ILE A 11 -0.58 -7.04 4.15
N LEU A 12 -0.09 -6.57 3.02
CA LEU A 12 -0.92 -6.13 1.92
C LEU A 12 -0.63 -6.98 0.68
N ASN A 13 -1.70 -7.42 0.02
CA ASN A 13 -1.57 -8.14 -1.25
C ASN A 13 -1.68 -7.12 -2.38
N LEU A 14 -0.56 -6.88 -3.07
CA LEU A 14 -0.49 -5.88 -4.13
C LEU A 14 -1.43 -6.19 -5.29
N ASP A 15 -1.71 -7.47 -5.54
CA ASP A 15 -2.60 -7.85 -6.63
C ASP A 15 -4.06 -7.47 -6.36
N LYS A 16 -4.38 -7.13 -5.13
CA LYS A 16 -5.74 -6.75 -4.77
C LYS A 16 -5.96 -5.25 -4.73
N ILE A 17 -4.93 -4.46 -5.04
CA ILE A 17 -5.06 -3.01 -5.02
C ILE A 17 -5.78 -2.57 -6.29
N ARG A 18 -6.88 -1.83 -6.11
CA ARG A 18 -7.62 -1.24 -7.21
C ARG A 18 -7.18 0.19 -7.48
N HIS A 19 -6.80 0.91 -6.43
CA HIS A 19 -6.44 2.32 -6.57
C HIS A 19 -5.50 2.73 -5.45
N LEU A 20 -4.52 3.57 -5.78
CA LEU A 20 -3.58 4.13 -4.82
C LEU A 20 -3.66 5.64 -4.87
N SER A 21 -3.58 6.27 -3.70
CA SER A 21 -3.54 7.72 -3.62
C SER A 21 -2.64 8.14 -2.47
N PRO A 22 -2.01 9.32 -2.58
CA PRO A 22 -1.23 9.86 -1.48
C PRO A 22 -2.13 10.16 -0.29
N ALA A 23 -1.60 9.96 0.91
CA ALA A 23 -2.29 10.26 2.15
C ALA A 23 -1.46 11.22 2.96
N PHE A 24 -2.08 11.78 3.99
CA PHE A 24 -1.43 12.78 4.83
C PHE A 24 -0.17 12.20 5.49
N GLY A 25 0.85 13.03 5.60
CA GLY A 25 2.07 12.66 6.32
C GLY A 25 2.99 11.74 5.56
N GLY A 26 2.94 11.75 4.23
CA GLY A 26 3.83 10.91 3.42
C GLY A 26 3.39 9.47 3.32
N ARG A 27 2.19 9.16 3.79
CA ARG A 27 1.61 7.82 3.68
C ARG A 27 0.94 7.65 2.32
N PHE A 28 0.53 6.42 2.03
CA PHE A 28 -0.34 6.14 0.89
C PHE A 28 -1.57 5.40 1.37
N GLU A 29 -2.65 5.55 0.62
CA GLU A 29 -3.88 4.81 0.88
C GLU A 29 -4.14 3.90 -0.31
N ALA A 30 -4.38 2.63 -0.03
CA ALA A 30 -4.71 1.65 -1.05
C ALA A 30 -6.17 1.27 -0.91
N LEU A 31 -6.92 1.40 -2.01
CA LEU A 31 -8.29 0.89 -2.07
C LEU A 31 -8.23 -0.49 -2.67
N LEU A 32 -8.73 -1.48 -1.95
CA LEU A 32 -8.68 -2.86 -2.37
C LEU A 32 -9.93 -3.24 -3.16
N GLU A 33 -9.88 -4.41 -3.80
CA GLU A 33 -10.99 -4.88 -4.62
C GLU A 33 -12.28 -5.09 -3.81
N ASN A 34 -12.15 -5.43 -2.54
CA ASN A 34 -13.30 -5.60 -1.65
C ASN A 34 -13.77 -4.28 -1.04
N GLU A 35 -13.27 -3.15 -1.57
CA GLU A 35 -13.59 -1.80 -1.14
C GLU A 35 -13.05 -1.42 0.23
N GLU A 36 -12.21 -2.24 0.82
CA GLU A 36 -11.50 -1.88 2.03
C GLU A 36 -10.35 -0.94 1.70
N LYS A 37 -10.03 -0.07 2.64
CA LYS A 37 -8.92 0.86 2.51
C LYS A 37 -7.82 0.47 3.50
N VAL A 38 -6.58 0.50 3.02
CA VAL A 38 -5.41 0.18 3.84
C VAL A 38 -4.45 1.36 3.75
N ILE A 39 -3.98 1.82 4.91
CA ILE A 39 -2.99 2.90 4.96
C ILE A 39 -1.61 2.27 4.99
N ILE A 40 -0.77 2.69 4.05
CA ILE A 40 0.60 2.21 3.97
C ILE A 40 1.47 3.22 4.69
N SER A 41 2.19 2.76 5.71
CA SER A 41 3.06 3.60 6.53
C SER A 41 4.13 4.26 5.67
N ARG A 42 4.50 5.48 6.06
CA ARG A 42 5.49 6.25 5.33
C ARG A 42 6.77 5.46 5.09
N GLN A 43 7.22 4.67 6.07
CA GLN A 43 8.46 3.93 5.93
C GLN A 43 8.39 2.82 4.89
N TYR A 44 7.19 2.36 4.53
CA TYR A 44 7.03 1.30 3.53
C TYR A 44 6.66 1.85 2.14
N VAL A 45 6.42 3.15 2.03
CA VAL A 45 6.06 3.76 0.74
C VAL A 45 7.16 3.59 -0.30
N PRO A 46 8.47 3.78 0.05
CA PRO A 46 9.51 3.56 -0.97
C PRO A 46 9.50 2.14 -1.53
N VAL A 47 9.25 1.14 -0.68
CA VAL A 47 9.17 -0.25 -1.14
C VAL A 47 7.98 -0.42 -2.06
N LEU A 48 6.84 0.18 -1.71
CA LEU A 48 5.64 0.11 -2.55
C LEU A 48 5.92 0.68 -3.92
N LYS A 49 6.54 1.86 -3.99
CA LYS A 49 6.84 2.50 -5.25
C LYS A 49 7.77 1.66 -6.10
N GLU A 50 8.79 1.08 -5.47
CA GLU A 50 9.74 0.23 -6.18
C GLU A 50 9.05 -1.00 -6.75
N ARG A 51 8.20 -1.65 -5.92
CA ARG A 51 7.51 -2.86 -6.33
C ARG A 51 6.55 -2.60 -7.48
N LEU A 52 5.96 -1.43 -7.55
CA LEU A 52 4.99 -1.07 -8.58
C LEU A 52 5.59 -0.30 -9.74
N GLY A 53 6.87 0.02 -9.69
CA GLY A 53 7.53 0.74 -10.76
C GLY A 53 7.15 2.21 -10.82
N LEU A 54 6.81 2.80 -9.71
CA LEU A 54 6.40 4.21 -9.68
C LEU A 54 7.57 5.15 -9.45
#